data_93e704b5f00d197c91daa4b5cb5afed1
#
_entry.id   93e704b5f00d197c91daa4b5cb5afed1
#
_cell.length_a   1.000
_cell.length_b   1.000
_cell.length_c   1.000
_cell.angle_alpha   90.00
_cell.angle_beta   90.00
_cell.angle_gamma   90.00
#
_symmetry.space_group_name_H-M   'P 1'
#
loop_
_entity.id
_entity.type
_entity.pdbx_description
1 polymer ?
#
loop_
_entity_poly.entity_id
_entity_poly.type
_entity_poly.pdbx_seq_one_letter_code
_entity_poly.pdbx_strand_id
1 'polypeptide(L)'
;SNGKAFIPFLTAGDPNIEKTENYILELEKAGADLIEIGIPFSDPIAEGVVIQEADLRSLKAGTTTDKIFDMVASVRKKTDIPLVFMTYLNPVFHYGYEPFFTKCEEVGINGIIIPDMPYEEKGELNDIARSHQVDVISLIAPTSEQRIQKIAADAEGFIYLVSSLGVTGVRSEIKTDLDSMIAAIRKVTDIPVAVGFGINTTDQAANIAKIADGVIVGSAIVKMIAKYGTHAEQHIYTYVRMMKEAVMTANK
;
A
#
# COMPACT_ATOMS: atom_id res chain seq x y z
N SER A 1 3.59 -7.65 17.78
CA SER A 1 3.49 -9.11 17.54
C SER A 1 4.68 -9.57 16.70
N ASN A 2 5.30 -10.72 17.01
CA ASN A 2 6.39 -11.31 16.22
C ASN A 2 5.92 -11.92 14.88
N GLY A 3 4.83 -11.43 14.31
CA GLY A 3 4.23 -11.94 13.07
C GLY A 3 4.63 -11.12 11.86
N LYS A 4 4.61 -11.76 10.68
CA LYS A 4 4.79 -11.08 9.39
C LYS A 4 3.48 -10.44 8.95
N ALA A 5 3.55 -9.20 8.43
CA ALA A 5 2.39 -8.46 7.98
C ALA A 5 1.96 -8.88 6.56
N PHE A 6 0.65 -8.92 6.33
CA PHE A 6 0.06 -8.99 4.99
C PHE A 6 -0.72 -7.70 4.74
N ILE A 7 -0.35 -6.98 3.70
CA ILE A 7 -0.86 -5.64 3.38
C ILE A 7 -1.52 -5.69 2.00
N PRO A 8 -2.85 -5.83 1.93
CA PRO A 8 -3.60 -5.73 0.67
C PRO A 8 -3.78 -4.27 0.25
N PHE A 9 -3.77 -4.04 -1.06
CA PHE A 9 -4.13 -2.79 -1.71
C PHE A 9 -5.44 -2.94 -2.47
N LEU A 10 -6.27 -1.91 -2.47
CA LEU A 10 -7.41 -1.75 -3.36
C LEU A 10 -7.57 -0.28 -3.80
N THR A 11 -8.22 -0.06 -4.95
CA THR A 11 -8.60 1.29 -5.41
C THR A 11 -9.95 1.67 -4.81
N ALA A 12 -10.00 2.81 -4.11
CA ALA A 12 -11.24 3.32 -3.55
C ALA A 12 -12.24 3.66 -4.67
N GLY A 13 -13.49 3.26 -4.49
CA GLY A 13 -14.56 3.50 -5.47
C GLY A 13 -14.60 2.52 -6.64
N ASP A 14 -13.77 1.47 -6.66
CA ASP A 14 -13.84 0.39 -7.63
C ASP A 14 -14.55 -0.85 -7.02
N PRO A 15 -15.72 -1.27 -7.51
CA PRO A 15 -16.55 -0.66 -8.55
C PRO A 15 -17.39 0.54 -8.09
N ASN A 16 -17.51 0.77 -6.77
CA ASN A 16 -18.15 1.92 -6.15
C ASN A 16 -17.72 2.06 -4.67
N ILE A 17 -18.04 3.19 -4.06
CA ILE A 17 -17.65 3.52 -2.68
C ILE A 17 -18.24 2.53 -1.65
N GLU A 18 -19.52 2.17 -1.77
CA GLU A 18 -20.18 1.23 -0.84
C GLU A 18 -19.48 -0.15 -0.84
N LYS A 19 -19.11 -0.65 -2.02
CA LYS A 19 -18.39 -1.92 -2.15
C LYS A 19 -16.97 -1.83 -1.62
N THR A 20 -16.29 -0.71 -1.78
CA THR A 20 -14.96 -0.49 -1.20
C THR A 20 -14.99 -0.63 0.31
N GLU A 21 -15.97 -0.03 0.99
CA GLU A 21 -16.17 -0.19 2.44
C GLU A 21 -16.32 -1.67 2.83
N ASN A 22 -17.16 -2.41 2.12
CA ASN A 22 -17.35 -3.84 2.37
C ASN A 22 -16.07 -4.64 2.14
N TYR A 23 -15.32 -4.33 1.08
CA TYR A 23 -14.05 -5.01 0.78
C TYR A 23 -12.99 -4.77 1.86
N ILE A 24 -12.87 -3.56 2.39
CA ILE A 24 -11.96 -3.26 3.51
C ILE A 24 -12.26 -4.17 4.70
N LEU A 25 -13.53 -4.32 5.07
CA LEU A 25 -13.94 -5.18 6.19
C LEU A 25 -13.69 -6.68 5.90
N GLU A 26 -13.88 -7.13 4.66
CA GLU A 26 -13.57 -8.51 4.28
C GLU A 26 -12.06 -8.79 4.25
N LEU A 27 -11.24 -7.81 3.83
CA LEU A 27 -9.77 -7.91 3.89
C LEU A 27 -9.28 -8.07 5.34
N GLU A 28 -9.83 -7.30 6.27
CA GLU A 28 -9.51 -7.42 7.69
C GLU A 28 -9.91 -8.79 8.25
N LYS A 29 -11.14 -9.25 7.98
CA LYS A 29 -11.60 -10.59 8.39
C LYS A 29 -10.73 -11.71 7.83
N ALA A 30 -10.18 -11.54 6.64
CA ALA A 30 -9.28 -12.49 6.00
C ALA A 30 -7.88 -12.51 6.62
N GLY A 31 -7.56 -11.52 7.47
CA GLY A 31 -6.30 -11.46 8.22
C GLY A 31 -5.30 -10.41 7.71
N ALA A 32 -5.76 -9.39 7.00
CA ALA A 32 -4.92 -8.22 6.71
C ALA A 32 -4.47 -7.53 8.02
N ASP A 33 -3.24 -7.05 8.05
CA ASP A 33 -2.67 -6.35 9.22
C ASP A 33 -2.69 -4.82 9.04
N LEU A 34 -2.72 -4.37 7.79
CA LEU A 34 -2.83 -2.99 7.35
C LEU A 34 -3.45 -3.01 5.95
N ILE A 35 -4.23 -2.00 5.58
CA ILE A 35 -4.82 -1.91 4.24
C ILE A 35 -4.38 -0.62 3.56
N GLU A 36 -3.89 -0.75 2.33
CA GLU A 36 -3.60 0.39 1.46
C GLU A 36 -4.85 0.71 0.63
N ILE A 37 -5.25 1.98 0.65
CA ILE A 37 -6.39 2.51 -0.09
C ILE A 37 -5.86 3.47 -1.15
N GLY A 38 -5.95 3.07 -2.42
CA GLY A 38 -5.60 3.92 -3.56
C GLY A 38 -6.66 5.00 -3.78
N ILE A 39 -6.25 6.26 -3.78
CA ILE A 39 -7.08 7.38 -4.23
C ILE A 39 -6.96 7.43 -5.76
N PRO A 40 -8.05 7.23 -6.53
CA PRO A 40 -7.97 7.16 -7.98
C PRO A 40 -7.49 8.48 -8.60
N PHE A 41 -6.62 8.37 -9.60
CA PHE A 41 -6.08 9.51 -10.32
C PHE A 41 -6.14 9.27 -11.84
N SER A 42 -6.42 10.33 -12.60
CA SER A 42 -6.59 10.22 -14.07
C SER A 42 -5.27 10.02 -14.83
N ASP A 43 -4.15 10.47 -14.24
CA ASP A 43 -2.86 10.55 -14.92
C ASP A 43 -1.73 9.86 -14.11
N PRO A 44 -1.89 8.58 -13.71
CA PRO A 44 -0.90 7.86 -12.91
C PRO A 44 0.36 7.57 -13.72
N ILE A 45 1.53 7.73 -13.10
CA ILE A 45 2.83 7.51 -13.75
C ILE A 45 3.60 6.29 -13.21
N ALA A 46 3.22 5.76 -12.05
CA ALA A 46 3.92 4.69 -11.36
C ALA A 46 3.11 3.39 -11.26
N GLU A 47 1.98 3.28 -11.94
CA GLU A 47 1.06 2.15 -11.82
C GLU A 47 0.96 1.33 -13.11
N GLY A 48 0.79 0.02 -12.94
CA GLY A 48 0.50 -0.88 -14.04
C GLY A 48 -0.95 -0.77 -14.54
N VAL A 49 -1.22 -1.29 -15.73
CA VAL A 49 -2.52 -1.23 -16.42
C VAL A 49 -3.71 -1.63 -15.54
N VAL A 50 -3.52 -2.63 -14.67
CA VAL A 50 -4.58 -3.15 -13.77
C VAL A 50 -5.09 -2.07 -12.81
N ILE A 51 -4.18 -1.31 -12.22
CA ILE A 51 -4.54 -0.23 -11.28
C ILE A 51 -5.09 0.96 -12.05
N GLN A 52 -4.47 1.34 -13.19
CA GLN A 52 -4.98 2.39 -14.06
C GLN A 52 -6.43 2.14 -14.49
N GLU A 53 -6.78 0.91 -14.88
CA GLU A 53 -8.14 0.53 -15.23
C GLU A 53 -9.10 0.62 -14.03
N ALA A 54 -8.64 0.29 -12.82
CA ALA A 54 -9.43 0.45 -11.59
C ALA A 54 -9.69 1.93 -11.28
N ASP A 55 -8.68 2.79 -11.42
CA ASP A 55 -8.83 4.23 -11.27
C ASP A 55 -9.87 4.79 -12.24
N LEU A 56 -9.80 4.39 -13.52
CA LEU A 56 -10.78 4.80 -14.52
C LEU A 56 -12.21 4.33 -14.18
N ARG A 57 -12.37 3.09 -13.66
CA ARG A 57 -13.71 2.61 -13.22
C ARG A 57 -14.22 3.43 -12.05
N SER A 58 -13.37 3.69 -11.07
CA SER A 58 -13.70 4.47 -9.88
C SER A 58 -14.07 5.93 -10.24
N LEU A 59 -13.25 6.61 -11.05
CA LEU A 59 -13.52 7.98 -11.48
C LEU A 59 -14.83 8.06 -12.30
N LYS A 60 -15.08 7.08 -13.18
CA LYS A 60 -16.32 6.98 -13.94
C LYS A 60 -17.55 6.74 -13.06
N ALA A 61 -17.39 6.06 -11.94
CA ALA A 61 -18.43 5.89 -10.91
C ALA A 61 -18.68 7.17 -10.09
N GLY A 62 -17.90 8.23 -10.31
CA GLY A 62 -18.05 9.53 -9.65
C GLY A 62 -17.39 9.59 -8.27
N THR A 63 -16.33 8.82 -8.07
CA THR A 63 -15.53 8.89 -6.85
C THR A 63 -14.78 10.22 -6.77
N THR A 64 -14.78 10.82 -5.59
CA THR A 64 -14.02 12.03 -5.24
C THR A 64 -13.27 11.80 -3.95
N THR A 65 -12.25 12.61 -3.68
CA THR A 65 -11.47 12.54 -2.43
C THR A 65 -12.37 12.70 -1.20
N ASP A 66 -13.35 13.62 -1.23
CA ASP A 66 -14.31 13.79 -0.12
C ASP A 66 -15.14 12.54 0.14
N LYS A 67 -15.64 11.88 -0.91
CA LYS A 67 -16.35 10.61 -0.77
C LYS A 67 -15.49 9.49 -0.18
N ILE A 68 -14.18 9.52 -0.47
CA ILE A 68 -13.23 8.57 0.12
C ILE A 68 -13.05 8.86 1.61
N PHE A 69 -12.92 10.12 2.01
CA PHE A 69 -12.88 10.50 3.41
C PHE A 69 -14.17 10.10 4.16
N ASP A 70 -15.35 10.34 3.58
CA ASP A 70 -16.63 9.93 4.15
C ASP A 70 -16.70 8.40 4.32
N MET A 71 -16.23 7.63 3.32
CA MET A 71 -16.15 6.17 3.40
C MET A 71 -15.21 5.72 4.52
N VAL A 72 -14.02 6.31 4.64
CA VAL A 72 -13.07 5.97 5.71
C VAL A 72 -13.67 6.28 7.08
N ALA A 73 -14.37 7.41 7.24
CA ALA A 73 -15.08 7.74 8.48
C ALA A 73 -16.17 6.71 8.83
N SER A 74 -16.83 6.12 7.82
CA SER A 74 -17.78 5.01 8.01
C SER A 74 -17.08 3.72 8.42
N VAL A 75 -15.96 3.37 7.76
CA VAL A 75 -15.12 2.20 8.07
C VAL A 75 -14.62 2.27 9.51
N ARG A 76 -14.14 3.43 9.96
CA ARG A 76 -13.60 3.62 11.32
C ARG A 76 -14.60 3.37 12.44
N LYS A 77 -15.90 3.45 12.18
CA LYS A 77 -16.95 3.06 13.14
C LYS A 77 -17.00 1.54 13.35
N LYS A 78 -16.33 0.75 12.51
CA LYS A 78 -16.44 -0.72 12.46
C LYS A 78 -15.09 -1.42 12.70
N THR A 79 -13.96 -0.71 12.53
CA THR A 79 -12.62 -1.30 12.66
C THR A 79 -11.56 -0.25 13.01
N ASP A 80 -10.55 -0.70 13.77
CA ASP A 80 -9.34 0.06 14.10
C ASP A 80 -8.12 -0.40 13.27
N ILE A 81 -8.32 -1.22 12.22
CA ILE A 81 -7.21 -1.69 11.38
C ILE A 81 -6.43 -0.50 10.83
N PRO A 82 -5.08 -0.52 10.82
CA PRO A 82 -4.31 0.55 10.20
C PRO A 82 -4.67 0.73 8.73
N LEU A 83 -4.92 1.98 8.33
CA LEU A 83 -5.25 2.37 6.97
C LEU A 83 -4.23 3.38 6.46
N VAL A 84 -3.73 3.16 5.25
CA VAL A 84 -2.77 4.04 4.58
C VAL A 84 -3.32 4.43 3.22
N PHE A 85 -3.28 5.71 2.89
CA PHE A 85 -3.58 6.16 1.53
C PHE A 85 -2.39 5.95 0.60
N MET A 86 -2.67 5.60 -0.65
CA MET A 86 -1.73 5.65 -1.75
C MET A 86 -2.29 6.59 -2.82
N THR A 87 -1.57 7.65 -3.13
CA THR A 87 -1.99 8.65 -4.11
C THR A 87 -0.78 9.39 -4.68
N TYR A 88 -1.00 10.17 -5.74
CA TYR A 88 -0.01 11.05 -6.33
C TYR A 88 0.03 12.40 -5.63
N LEU A 89 1.12 13.15 -5.79
CA LEU A 89 1.29 14.46 -5.16
C LEU A 89 0.24 15.46 -5.66
N ASN A 90 -0.10 15.43 -6.95
CA ASN A 90 -1.04 16.37 -7.55
C ASN A 90 -2.43 16.39 -6.89
N PRO A 91 -3.12 15.26 -6.64
CA PRO A 91 -4.38 15.25 -5.88
C PRO A 91 -4.28 15.88 -4.49
N VAL A 92 -3.19 15.62 -3.75
CA VAL A 92 -2.97 16.18 -2.41
C VAL A 92 -2.72 17.68 -2.49
N PHE A 93 -1.87 18.11 -3.43
CA PHE A 93 -1.58 19.52 -3.68
C PHE A 93 -2.85 20.30 -4.07
N HIS A 94 -3.67 19.74 -4.96
CA HIS A 94 -4.91 20.37 -5.42
C HIS A 94 -5.96 20.49 -4.30
N TYR A 95 -6.03 19.48 -3.41
CA TYR A 95 -6.89 19.51 -2.23
C TYR A 95 -6.42 20.56 -1.20
N GLY A 96 -5.11 20.82 -1.18
CA GLY A 96 -4.39 21.62 -0.19
C GLY A 96 -3.83 20.74 0.92
N TYR A 97 -2.54 20.89 1.23
CA TYR A 97 -1.86 20.01 2.20
C TYR A 97 -2.53 20.06 3.59
N GLU A 98 -2.71 21.24 4.15
CA GLU A 98 -3.33 21.38 5.47
C GLU A 98 -4.77 20.81 5.53
N PRO A 99 -5.71 21.16 4.62
CA PRO A 99 -7.04 20.57 4.61
C PRO A 99 -7.02 19.03 4.42
N PHE A 100 -6.12 18.52 3.58
CA PHE A 100 -6.02 17.08 3.32
C PHE A 100 -5.58 16.30 4.57
N PHE A 101 -4.51 16.75 5.23
CA PHE A 101 -4.01 16.08 6.44
C PHE A 101 -4.92 16.27 7.65
N THR A 102 -5.59 17.42 7.78
CA THR A 102 -6.67 17.60 8.76
C THR A 102 -7.77 16.53 8.57
N LYS A 103 -8.20 16.28 7.33
CA LYS A 103 -9.17 15.23 7.03
C LYS A 103 -8.62 13.84 7.33
N CYS A 104 -7.37 13.55 7.02
CA CYS A 104 -6.73 12.27 7.36
C CYS A 104 -6.78 12.01 8.87
N GLU A 105 -6.43 12.99 9.70
CA GLU A 105 -6.51 12.91 11.16
C GLU A 105 -7.94 12.70 11.64
N GLU A 106 -8.91 13.51 11.15
CA GLU A 106 -10.33 13.41 11.52
C GLU A 106 -10.91 12.03 11.28
N VAL A 107 -10.54 11.38 10.16
CA VAL A 107 -11.07 10.06 9.80
C VAL A 107 -10.18 8.90 10.23
N GLY A 108 -8.99 9.18 10.81
CA GLY A 108 -8.10 8.15 11.35
C GLY A 108 -7.26 7.42 10.30
N ILE A 109 -6.79 8.11 9.26
CA ILE A 109 -5.75 7.60 8.36
C ILE A 109 -4.40 7.66 9.06
N ASN A 110 -3.64 6.55 9.02
CA ASN A 110 -2.39 6.39 9.74
C ASN A 110 -1.15 6.78 8.92
N GLY A 111 -1.23 6.75 7.60
CA GLY A 111 -0.11 7.08 6.75
C GLY A 111 -0.49 7.36 5.30
N ILE A 112 0.47 7.82 4.54
CA ILE A 112 0.32 8.12 3.10
C ILE A 112 1.56 7.69 2.32
N ILE A 113 1.34 7.12 1.14
CA ILE A 113 2.35 6.74 0.16
C ILE A 113 2.15 7.63 -1.07
N ILE A 114 3.21 8.34 -1.48
CA ILE A 114 3.19 9.24 -2.65
C ILE A 114 4.32 8.83 -3.60
N PRO A 115 4.06 7.96 -4.60
CA PRO A 115 5.10 7.38 -5.44
C PRO A 115 5.87 8.35 -6.32
N ASP A 116 5.28 9.48 -6.67
CA ASP A 116 5.88 10.52 -7.51
C ASP A 116 6.57 11.65 -6.72
N MET A 117 6.66 11.53 -5.39
CA MET A 117 7.37 12.49 -4.56
C MET A 117 8.80 12.04 -4.32
N PRO A 118 9.82 12.73 -4.86
CA PRO A 118 11.21 12.44 -4.55
C PRO A 118 11.52 12.62 -3.07
N TYR A 119 12.46 11.85 -2.55
CA TYR A 119 12.92 11.98 -1.16
C TYR A 119 13.34 13.42 -0.80
N GLU A 120 13.95 14.12 -1.73
CA GLU A 120 14.44 15.48 -1.55
C GLU A 120 13.32 16.52 -1.37
N GLU A 121 12.10 16.22 -1.86
CA GLU A 121 10.92 17.08 -1.79
C GLU A 121 9.98 16.70 -0.63
N LYS A 122 10.25 15.58 0.05
CA LYS A 122 9.44 15.09 1.17
C LYS A 122 9.19 16.17 2.24
N GLY A 123 10.16 17.05 2.48
CA GLY A 123 10.07 18.14 3.46
C GLY A 123 8.90 19.08 3.26
N GLU A 124 8.38 19.25 2.03
CA GLU A 124 7.28 20.17 1.75
C GLU A 124 5.99 19.83 2.51
N LEU A 125 5.73 18.53 2.69
CA LEU A 125 4.49 18.08 3.34
C LEU A 125 4.72 17.28 4.62
N ASN A 126 5.95 16.82 4.88
CA ASN A 126 6.23 15.92 5.99
C ASN A 126 5.93 16.53 7.37
N ASP A 127 6.26 17.81 7.56
CA ASP A 127 6.00 18.51 8.83
C ASP A 127 4.49 18.69 9.06
N ILE A 128 3.73 18.96 7.99
CA ILE A 128 2.27 19.06 8.05
C ILE A 128 1.67 17.67 8.36
N ALA A 129 2.08 16.63 7.64
CA ALA A 129 1.59 15.27 7.88
C ALA A 129 1.84 14.83 9.34
N ARG A 130 3.05 15.06 9.86
CA ARG A 130 3.40 14.77 11.27
C ARG A 130 2.53 15.52 12.27
N SER A 131 2.23 16.80 12.03
CA SER A 131 1.37 17.58 12.93
C SER A 131 -0.03 17.00 13.04
N HIS A 132 -0.47 16.24 12.01
CA HIS A 132 -1.74 15.50 11.94
C HIS A 132 -1.59 14.00 12.20
N GLN A 133 -0.46 13.55 12.76
CA GLN A 133 -0.21 12.14 13.12
C GLN A 133 -0.31 11.16 11.94
N VAL A 134 0.05 11.62 10.73
CA VAL A 134 0.07 10.83 9.51
C VAL A 134 1.50 10.59 9.08
N ASP A 135 1.93 9.32 9.02
CA ASP A 135 3.27 8.96 8.57
C ASP A 135 3.39 9.08 7.05
N VAL A 136 4.42 9.75 6.56
CA VAL A 136 4.76 9.73 5.13
C VAL A 136 5.67 8.55 4.85
N ILE A 137 5.07 7.48 4.34
CA ILE A 137 5.74 6.20 4.11
C ILE A 137 6.79 6.32 3.01
N SER A 138 8.02 5.94 3.33
CA SER A 138 9.12 6.01 2.38
C SER A 138 9.10 4.83 1.40
N LEU A 139 9.12 5.14 0.09
CA LEU A 139 9.34 4.16 -0.97
C LEU A 139 10.83 4.02 -1.28
N ILE A 140 11.32 2.79 -1.34
CA ILE A 140 12.67 2.48 -1.78
C ILE A 140 12.60 1.53 -2.97
N ALA A 141 13.03 2.01 -4.12
CA ALA A 141 13.24 1.22 -5.34
C ALA A 141 14.72 0.84 -5.49
N PRO A 142 15.09 -0.12 -6.36
CA PRO A 142 16.48 -0.47 -6.63
C PRO A 142 17.33 0.77 -6.99
N THR A 143 18.35 1.04 -6.16
CA THR A 143 19.26 2.18 -6.32
C THR A 143 20.56 1.91 -5.54
N SER A 144 21.45 2.91 -5.43
CA SER A 144 22.70 2.77 -4.68
C SER A 144 22.47 2.52 -3.18
N GLU A 145 23.35 1.76 -2.56
CA GLU A 145 23.31 1.47 -1.12
C GLU A 145 23.25 2.76 -0.27
N GLN A 146 24.05 3.76 -0.64
CA GLN A 146 24.06 5.05 0.07
C GLN A 146 22.70 5.75 0.02
N ARG A 147 22.02 5.71 -1.13
CA ARG A 147 20.69 6.30 -1.27
C ARG A 147 19.65 5.52 -0.48
N ILE A 148 19.72 4.19 -0.49
CA ILE A 148 18.86 3.33 0.33
C ILE A 148 18.99 3.70 1.80
N GLN A 149 20.22 3.78 2.32
CA GLN A 149 20.48 4.12 3.72
C GLN A 149 20.00 5.53 4.07
N LYS A 150 20.21 6.51 3.19
CA LYS A 150 19.74 7.88 3.39
C LYS A 150 18.23 7.95 3.54
N ILE A 151 17.47 7.29 2.64
CA ILE A 151 16.00 7.27 2.70
C ILE A 151 15.52 6.50 3.93
N ALA A 152 16.16 5.38 4.23
CA ALA A 152 15.76 4.52 5.35
C ALA A 152 15.99 5.16 6.72
N ALA A 153 17.04 5.99 6.87
CA ALA A 153 17.33 6.68 8.12
C ALA A 153 16.24 7.68 8.54
N ASP A 154 15.52 8.26 7.57
CA ASP A 154 14.44 9.22 7.80
C ASP A 154 13.04 8.59 7.68
N ALA A 155 12.96 7.26 7.58
CA ALA A 155 11.68 6.58 7.39
C ALA A 155 10.81 6.61 8.64
N GLU A 156 9.49 6.58 8.44
CA GLU A 156 8.44 6.53 9.47
C GLU A 156 7.46 5.40 9.17
N GLY A 157 6.76 4.92 10.19
CA GLY A 157 5.78 3.86 10.07
C GLY A 157 6.40 2.55 9.59
N PHE A 158 6.51 2.37 8.29
CA PHE A 158 7.22 1.26 7.64
C PHE A 158 7.92 1.72 6.35
N ILE A 159 8.83 0.90 5.82
CA ILE A 159 9.46 1.14 4.53
C ILE A 159 8.78 0.27 3.48
N TYR A 160 8.28 0.91 2.42
CA TYR A 160 7.77 0.21 1.24
C TYR A 160 8.94 -0.08 0.29
N LEU A 161 9.39 -1.33 0.25
CA LEU A 161 10.43 -1.76 -0.65
C LEU A 161 9.82 -2.28 -1.96
N VAL A 162 10.11 -1.60 -3.06
CA VAL A 162 9.61 -1.96 -4.39
C VAL A 162 10.48 -3.06 -4.98
N SER A 163 9.89 -4.24 -5.21
CA SER A 163 10.59 -5.32 -5.91
C SER A 163 10.57 -5.10 -7.43
N SER A 164 11.63 -5.48 -8.13
CA SER A 164 11.68 -5.45 -9.59
C SER A 164 10.88 -6.58 -10.27
N LEU A 165 10.11 -7.38 -9.52
CA LEU A 165 9.33 -8.52 -10.00
C LEU A 165 8.28 -8.17 -11.08
N GLY A 166 7.90 -6.88 -11.21
CA GLY A 166 6.94 -6.40 -12.20
C GLY A 166 7.53 -5.96 -13.54
N VAL A 167 8.86 -5.87 -13.67
CA VAL A 167 9.54 -5.42 -14.89
C VAL A 167 10.40 -6.58 -15.39
N THR A 168 10.06 -7.11 -16.54
CA THR A 168 10.66 -8.24 -17.28
C THR A 168 12.15 -8.50 -17.01
N GLY A 169 12.51 -9.69 -16.44
CA GLY A 169 13.89 -10.17 -16.40
C GLY A 169 14.17 -11.21 -15.30
N VAL A 170 15.04 -12.10 -15.58
CA VAL A 170 15.65 -13.23 -14.89
C VAL A 170 15.42 -13.35 -13.37
N ARG A 171 14.62 -14.32 -12.97
CA ARG A 171 14.15 -14.58 -11.58
C ARG A 171 15.23 -14.79 -10.50
N SER A 172 16.46 -15.17 -10.86
CA SER A 172 17.53 -15.45 -9.89
C SER A 172 18.25 -14.19 -9.40
N GLU A 173 18.35 -13.16 -10.23
CA GLU A 173 19.02 -11.89 -9.89
C GLU A 173 18.19 -11.03 -8.96
N ILE A 174 16.85 -11.11 -9.06
CA ILE A 174 15.90 -10.32 -8.28
C ILE A 174 15.95 -10.65 -6.77
N LYS A 175 16.12 -11.92 -6.43
CA LYS A 175 16.17 -12.34 -5.01
C LYS A 175 17.44 -11.82 -4.32
N THR A 176 18.54 -11.84 -5.03
CA THR A 176 19.83 -11.34 -4.54
C THR A 176 19.79 -9.83 -4.29
N ASP A 177 19.06 -9.09 -5.14
CA ASP A 177 18.91 -7.65 -5.01
C ASP A 177 18.09 -7.27 -3.78
N LEU A 178 16.95 -7.92 -3.51
CA LEU A 178 16.12 -7.65 -2.34
C LEU A 178 16.85 -7.93 -1.01
N ASP A 179 17.59 -9.03 -0.93
CA ASP A 179 18.36 -9.36 0.26
C ASP A 179 19.41 -8.28 0.56
N SER A 180 20.11 -7.79 -0.46
CA SER A 180 21.12 -6.73 -0.31
C SER A 180 20.50 -5.38 0.07
N MET A 181 19.33 -5.05 -0.51
CA MET A 181 18.60 -3.83 -0.19
C MET A 181 18.09 -3.84 1.26
N ILE A 182 17.52 -4.95 1.72
CA ILE A 182 17.07 -5.12 3.11
C ILE A 182 18.26 -5.04 4.07
N ALA A 183 19.39 -5.68 3.74
CA ALA A 183 20.61 -5.59 4.53
C ALA A 183 21.13 -4.14 4.63
N ALA A 184 21.05 -3.37 3.55
CA ALA A 184 21.42 -1.95 3.54
C ALA A 184 20.51 -1.11 4.44
N ILE A 185 19.18 -1.36 4.41
CA ILE A 185 18.20 -0.71 5.27
C ILE A 185 18.50 -1.02 6.76
N ARG A 186 18.73 -2.28 7.09
CA ARG A 186 18.99 -2.72 8.46
C ARG A 186 20.28 -2.19 9.09
N LYS A 187 21.20 -1.64 8.29
CA LYS A 187 22.39 -0.94 8.82
C LYS A 187 22.06 0.38 9.51
N VAL A 188 20.92 0.99 9.20
CA VAL A 188 20.58 2.36 9.65
C VAL A 188 19.27 2.46 10.41
N THR A 189 18.38 1.47 10.33
CA THR A 189 17.08 1.50 11.02
C THR A 189 16.49 0.12 11.28
N ASP A 190 15.69 0.02 12.35
CA ASP A 190 14.88 -1.15 12.70
C ASP A 190 13.41 -1.02 12.25
N ILE A 191 13.05 0.05 11.53
CA ILE A 191 11.70 0.25 11.01
C ILE A 191 11.31 -0.93 10.11
N PRO A 192 10.08 -1.49 10.26
CA PRO A 192 9.61 -2.62 9.47
C PRO A 192 9.70 -2.38 7.96
N VAL A 193 10.09 -3.41 7.22
CA VAL A 193 10.18 -3.39 5.75
C VAL A 193 9.10 -4.28 5.17
N ALA A 194 8.21 -3.72 4.35
CA ALA A 194 7.23 -4.46 3.58
C ALA A 194 7.59 -4.41 2.09
N VAL A 195 7.56 -5.57 1.43
CA VAL A 195 7.92 -5.69 0.01
C VAL A 195 6.66 -5.80 -0.83
N GLY A 196 6.57 -4.95 -1.85
CA GLY A 196 5.48 -4.93 -2.81
C GLY A 196 5.96 -5.02 -4.27
N PHE A 197 5.00 -5.07 -5.19
CA PHE A 197 5.14 -5.20 -6.64
C PHE A 197 5.27 -6.64 -7.15
N GLY A 198 4.31 -7.04 -7.99
CA GLY A 198 4.34 -8.30 -8.74
C GLY A 198 4.05 -9.57 -7.93
N ILE A 199 3.79 -9.48 -6.64
CA ILE A 199 3.47 -10.62 -5.78
C ILE A 199 2.00 -11.00 -5.98
N ASN A 200 1.74 -12.25 -6.36
CA ASN A 200 0.37 -12.72 -6.61
C ASN A 200 0.13 -14.19 -6.24
N THR A 201 1.17 -14.94 -5.84
CA THR A 201 1.05 -16.34 -5.42
C THR A 201 1.49 -16.53 -3.97
N THR A 202 0.97 -17.58 -3.33
CA THR A 202 1.36 -17.99 -1.97
C THR A 202 2.85 -18.25 -1.82
N ASP A 203 3.47 -18.90 -2.82
CA ASP A 203 4.90 -19.20 -2.82
C ASP A 203 5.75 -17.93 -2.87
N GLN A 204 5.35 -16.96 -3.68
CA GLN A 204 6.02 -15.65 -3.72
C GLN A 204 5.89 -14.94 -2.38
N ALA A 205 4.68 -14.88 -1.82
CA ALA A 205 4.43 -14.25 -0.52
C ALA A 205 5.23 -14.92 0.60
N ALA A 206 5.26 -16.25 0.67
CA ALA A 206 6.05 -17.01 1.64
C ALA A 206 7.56 -16.73 1.50
N ASN A 207 8.08 -16.68 0.27
CA ASN A 207 9.49 -16.40 0.04
C ASN A 207 9.89 -14.98 0.45
N ILE A 208 9.06 -13.99 0.17
CA ILE A 208 9.29 -12.61 0.61
C ILE A 208 9.20 -12.49 2.13
N ALA A 209 8.25 -13.16 2.76
CA ALA A 209 8.08 -13.15 4.21
C ALA A 209 9.28 -13.71 4.98
N LYS A 210 10.14 -14.54 4.34
CA LYS A 210 11.40 -15.01 4.95
C LYS A 210 12.43 -13.91 5.16
N ILE A 211 12.41 -12.87 4.32
CA ILE A 211 13.43 -11.82 4.30
C ILE A 211 12.90 -10.44 4.73
N ALA A 212 11.59 -10.20 4.61
CA ALA A 212 10.94 -8.93 4.96
C ALA A 212 9.97 -9.10 6.13
N ASP A 213 9.52 -7.98 6.72
CA ASP A 213 8.55 -7.95 7.83
C ASP A 213 7.10 -7.96 7.33
N GLY A 214 6.89 -7.61 6.05
CA GLY A 214 5.57 -7.59 5.45
C GLY A 214 5.59 -7.85 3.96
N VAL A 215 4.42 -8.22 3.45
CA VAL A 215 4.16 -8.50 2.02
C VAL A 215 2.98 -7.65 1.58
N ILE A 216 3.16 -6.90 0.48
CA ILE A 216 2.14 -6.02 -0.09
C ILE A 216 1.63 -6.64 -1.40
N VAL A 217 0.30 -6.73 -1.53
CA VAL A 217 -0.35 -7.32 -2.71
C VAL A 217 -1.47 -6.43 -3.20
N GLY A 218 -1.35 -5.92 -4.41
CA GLY A 218 -2.33 -5.02 -5.03
C GLY A 218 -3.01 -5.62 -6.25
N SER A 219 -2.31 -5.70 -7.37
CA SER A 219 -2.88 -6.02 -8.69
C SER A 219 -3.69 -7.31 -8.72
N ALA A 220 -3.35 -8.32 -7.93
CA ALA A 220 -4.12 -9.57 -7.88
C ALA A 220 -5.52 -9.36 -7.28
N ILE A 221 -5.62 -8.55 -6.23
CA ILE A 221 -6.89 -8.19 -5.56
C ILE A 221 -7.73 -7.32 -6.49
N VAL A 222 -7.13 -6.30 -7.09
CA VAL A 222 -7.81 -5.40 -8.04
C VAL A 222 -8.32 -6.16 -9.27
N LYS A 223 -7.57 -7.15 -9.79
CA LYS A 223 -8.04 -8.05 -10.86
C LYS A 223 -9.28 -8.86 -10.45
N MET A 224 -9.34 -9.32 -9.21
CA MET A 224 -10.52 -10.03 -8.71
C MET A 224 -11.73 -9.09 -8.60
N ILE A 225 -11.52 -7.88 -8.09
CA ILE A 225 -12.57 -6.86 -8.06
C ILE A 225 -13.06 -6.54 -9.47
N ALA A 226 -12.17 -6.35 -10.44
CA ALA A 226 -12.53 -6.14 -11.84
C ALA A 226 -13.33 -7.30 -12.44
N LYS A 227 -12.97 -8.55 -12.09
CA LYS A 227 -13.62 -9.76 -12.62
C LYS A 227 -15.00 -10.00 -12.03
N TYR A 228 -15.16 -9.83 -10.73
CA TYR A 228 -16.37 -10.20 -9.99
C TYR A 228 -17.26 -9.02 -9.63
N GLY A 229 -16.79 -7.78 -9.85
CA GLY A 229 -17.53 -6.54 -9.61
C GLY A 229 -18.06 -6.48 -8.19
N THR A 230 -19.36 -6.21 -8.05
CA THR A 230 -20.04 -6.10 -6.75
C THR A 230 -20.17 -7.41 -5.96
N HIS A 231 -19.67 -8.54 -6.48
CA HIS A 231 -19.71 -9.87 -5.86
C HIS A 231 -18.31 -10.41 -5.54
N ALA A 232 -17.32 -9.53 -5.40
CA ALA A 232 -15.92 -9.92 -5.19
C ALA A 232 -15.61 -10.33 -3.73
N GLU A 233 -16.47 -10.04 -2.74
CA GLU A 233 -16.20 -10.20 -1.30
C GLU A 233 -15.62 -11.57 -0.94
N GLN A 234 -16.33 -12.66 -1.31
CA GLN A 234 -15.89 -14.02 -0.99
C GLN A 234 -14.59 -14.41 -1.71
N HIS A 235 -14.38 -13.91 -2.91
CA HIS A 235 -13.18 -14.19 -3.71
C HIS A 235 -11.95 -13.51 -3.11
N ILE A 236 -12.05 -12.24 -2.74
CA ILE A 236 -10.95 -11.50 -2.09
C ILE A 236 -10.67 -12.06 -0.70
N TYR A 237 -11.70 -12.39 0.09
CA TYR A 237 -11.55 -13.05 1.39
C TYR A 237 -10.73 -14.35 1.26
N THR A 238 -11.15 -15.25 0.39
CA THR A 238 -10.48 -16.56 0.22
C THR A 238 -9.03 -16.37 -0.22
N TYR A 239 -8.79 -15.51 -1.19
CA TYR A 239 -7.44 -15.23 -1.68
C TYR A 239 -6.53 -14.62 -0.58
N VAL A 240 -7.00 -13.59 0.11
CA VAL A 240 -6.23 -12.91 1.16
C VAL A 240 -5.94 -13.86 2.33
N ARG A 241 -6.91 -14.69 2.71
CA ARG A 241 -6.73 -15.73 3.74
C ARG A 241 -5.61 -16.69 3.38
N MET A 242 -5.60 -17.23 2.16
CA MET A 242 -4.54 -18.11 1.67
C MET A 242 -3.17 -17.43 1.66
N MET A 243 -3.11 -16.19 1.19
CA MET A 243 -1.88 -15.39 1.16
C MET A 243 -1.35 -15.12 2.57
N LYS A 244 -2.23 -14.73 3.50
CA LYS A 244 -1.87 -14.49 4.91
C LYS A 244 -1.33 -15.75 5.58
N GLU A 245 -1.98 -16.90 5.37
CA GLU A 245 -1.52 -18.18 5.89
C GLU A 245 -0.12 -18.54 5.36
N ALA A 246 0.15 -18.30 4.08
CA ALA A 246 1.47 -18.52 3.48
C ALA A 246 2.55 -17.61 4.12
N VAL A 247 2.22 -16.33 4.33
CA VAL A 247 3.11 -15.37 4.99
C VAL A 247 3.43 -15.79 6.44
N MET A 248 2.42 -16.26 7.19
CA MET A 248 2.58 -16.67 8.59
C MET A 248 3.35 -17.99 8.76
N THR A 249 3.31 -18.88 7.78
CA THR A 249 3.98 -20.19 7.83
C THR A 249 5.40 -20.15 7.26
N ALA A 250 5.83 -19.04 6.68
CA ALA A 250 7.14 -18.88 6.04
C ALA A 250 8.35 -19.10 6.97
N ASN A 251 8.17 -18.96 8.27
CA ASN A 251 9.22 -19.06 9.30
C ASN A 251 9.11 -20.35 10.15
N LYS A 252 8.25 -21.29 9.76
CA LYS A 252 8.20 -22.64 10.32
C LYS A 252 8.99 -23.60 9.46
#